data_1f6f930499486e6fa532f4a4f68d00ff
#
_entry.id   1f6f930499486e6fa532f4a4f68d00ff
#
_cell.length_a   1.000
_cell.length_b   1.000
_cell.length_c   1.000
_cell.angle_alpha   90.00
_cell.angle_beta   90.00
_cell.angle_gamma   90.00
#
_symmetry.space_group_name_H-M   'P 1'
#
loop_
_entity.id
_entity.type
_entity.pdbx_description
1 polymer ?
#
loop_
_entity_poly.entity_id
_entity_poly.type
_entity_poly.pdbx_seq_one_letter_code
_entity_poly.pdbx_strand_id
1 'polypeptide(L)'
;MLSAHLRPGDAVAVEDPGWGSLLDLVPALGLRAVPVALDDDGPLPEATDRALREGARALIVTDRAQNPTGAALGETRARELRAVLARHPHVLLVEDDHGHGIVDLPLRPLAGATTHWALVRSVAKAYGPDLRLAVLTGDTVTVDRVRGRQRLGPGWVSHVLQDAVLHLWRSGAVDAAAVAGAYGRRRDAVLGALRERGIEAHGRSGLNIWLPVPDETGAVARLLQAGWAVAPGARFRLASPPGVRLTVSTLTPDDTGPVADALASVTGPVPAGRYD
;
A
#
# COMPACT_ATOMS: atom_id res chain seq x y z
N MET A 1 0.98 -16.91 -3.14
CA MET A 1 2.13 -16.94 -2.22
C MET A 1 1.71 -17.38 -0.83
N LEU A 2 0.85 -16.65 -0.11
CA LEU A 2 0.42 -17.03 1.25
C LEU A 2 -0.04 -18.50 1.33
N SER A 3 -0.97 -18.92 0.49
CA SER A 3 -1.46 -20.32 0.43
C SER A 3 -0.43 -21.37 0.02
N ALA A 4 0.77 -20.97 -0.40
CA ALA A 4 1.89 -21.88 -0.68
C ALA A 4 2.80 -22.10 0.54
N HIS A 5 2.71 -21.23 1.55
CA HIS A 5 3.54 -21.27 2.74
C HIS A 5 2.75 -21.47 4.03
N LEU A 6 1.54 -20.92 4.09
CA LEU A 6 0.73 -20.84 5.31
C LEU A 6 -0.44 -21.84 5.25
N ARG A 7 -0.94 -22.17 6.43
CA ARG A 7 -2.11 -23.04 6.64
C ARG A 7 -3.25 -22.22 7.24
N PRO A 8 -4.52 -22.63 7.04
CA PRO A 8 -5.63 -22.02 7.76
C PRO A 8 -5.36 -21.96 9.26
N GLY A 9 -5.66 -20.80 9.88
CA GLY A 9 -5.35 -20.50 11.28
C GLY A 9 -4.03 -19.77 11.51
N ASP A 10 -3.07 -19.82 10.56
CA ASP A 10 -1.83 -19.06 10.70
C ASP A 10 -2.09 -17.55 10.72
N ALA A 11 -1.27 -16.81 11.48
CA ALA A 11 -1.33 -15.36 11.57
C ALA A 11 -0.40 -14.70 10.55
N VAL A 12 -0.87 -13.58 9.97
CA VAL A 12 -0.15 -12.75 9.02
C VAL A 12 -0.10 -11.32 9.55
N ALA A 13 1.09 -10.80 9.78
CA ALA A 13 1.30 -9.39 10.10
C ALA A 13 1.11 -8.54 8.83
N VAL A 14 0.22 -7.57 8.91
CA VAL A 14 -0.16 -6.68 7.81
C VAL A 14 -0.17 -5.24 8.28
N GLU A 15 0.22 -4.33 7.41
CA GLU A 15 0.15 -2.88 7.65
C GLU A 15 -1.28 -2.45 8.00
N ASP A 16 -1.43 -1.56 8.99
CA ASP A 16 -2.72 -1.01 9.41
C ASP A 16 -2.60 0.50 9.69
N PRO A 17 -3.20 1.35 8.84
CA PRO A 17 -4.05 1.00 7.69
C PRO A 17 -3.26 0.39 6.54
N GLY A 18 -3.87 -0.56 5.82
CA GLY A 18 -3.23 -1.34 4.76
C GLY A 18 -4.12 -1.55 3.53
N TRP A 19 -3.62 -2.25 2.54
CA TRP A 19 -4.35 -2.49 1.30
C TRP A 19 -5.62 -3.34 1.53
N GLY A 20 -6.81 -2.76 1.29
CA GLY A 20 -8.09 -3.38 1.59
C GLY A 20 -8.28 -4.77 0.99
N SER A 21 -7.91 -4.97 -0.29
CA SER A 21 -8.02 -6.31 -0.91
C SER A 21 -7.09 -7.35 -0.27
N LEU A 22 -5.99 -6.94 0.38
CA LEU A 22 -5.16 -7.85 1.16
C LEU A 22 -5.87 -8.20 2.48
N LEU A 23 -6.50 -7.20 3.11
CA LEU A 23 -7.27 -7.42 4.35
C LEU A 23 -8.45 -8.36 4.11
N ASP A 24 -9.06 -8.34 2.91
CA ASP A 24 -10.10 -9.30 2.50
C ASP A 24 -9.51 -10.68 2.17
N LEU A 25 -8.35 -10.71 1.50
CA LEU A 25 -7.72 -11.95 1.06
C LEU A 25 -7.25 -12.82 2.24
N VAL A 26 -6.70 -12.20 3.29
CA VAL A 26 -6.17 -12.94 4.44
C VAL A 26 -7.25 -13.84 5.08
N PRO A 27 -8.42 -13.32 5.49
CA PRO A 27 -9.48 -14.18 6.03
C PRO A 27 -10.10 -15.13 4.97
N ALA A 28 -10.16 -14.73 3.69
CA ALA A 28 -10.63 -15.62 2.62
C ALA A 28 -9.73 -16.86 2.43
N LEU A 29 -8.48 -16.81 2.85
CA LEU A 29 -7.55 -17.94 2.88
C LEU A 29 -7.61 -18.72 4.22
N GLY A 30 -8.52 -18.35 5.13
CA GLY A 30 -8.59 -18.91 6.47
C GLY A 30 -7.45 -18.47 7.39
N LEU A 31 -6.74 -17.40 7.03
CA LEU A 31 -5.65 -16.82 7.81
C LEU A 31 -6.17 -15.72 8.74
N ARG A 32 -5.38 -15.37 9.76
CA ARG A 32 -5.71 -14.31 10.70
C ARG A 32 -4.79 -13.10 10.49
N ALA A 33 -5.38 -11.93 10.21
CA ALA A 33 -4.62 -10.69 10.11
C ALA A 33 -4.22 -10.19 11.53
N VAL A 34 -2.96 -9.75 11.65
CA VAL A 34 -2.42 -9.08 12.84
C VAL A 34 -1.98 -7.68 12.42
N PRO A 35 -2.59 -6.62 12.96
CA PRO A 35 -2.28 -5.26 12.55
C PRO A 35 -0.88 -4.82 12.99
N VAL A 36 -0.16 -4.18 12.10
CA VAL A 36 1.13 -3.52 12.34
C VAL A 36 0.97 -2.04 12.05
N ALA A 37 1.07 -1.22 13.07
CA ALA A 37 1.01 0.23 12.93
C ALA A 37 2.18 0.74 12.09
N LEU A 38 1.92 1.82 11.32
CA LEU A 38 2.91 2.46 10.46
C LEU A 38 2.83 3.98 10.55
N ASP A 39 3.89 4.63 10.09
CA ASP A 39 3.98 6.07 9.83
C ASP A 39 4.40 6.32 8.37
N ASP A 40 4.82 7.54 8.04
CA ASP A 40 5.22 7.90 6.67
C ASP A 40 6.48 7.14 6.19
N ASP A 41 7.29 6.60 7.11
CA ASP A 41 8.46 5.75 6.81
C ASP A 41 8.12 4.25 6.73
N GLY A 42 6.85 3.85 6.87
CA GLY A 42 6.38 2.47 6.79
C GLY A 42 6.16 1.81 8.16
N PRO A 43 6.10 0.47 8.25
CA PRO A 43 5.79 -0.25 9.48
C PRO A 43 6.71 0.13 10.64
N LEU A 44 6.13 0.33 11.82
CA LEU A 44 6.91 0.61 13.04
C LEU A 44 7.65 -0.65 13.48
N PRO A 45 8.97 -0.56 13.77
CA PRO A 45 9.79 -1.72 14.16
C PRO A 45 9.29 -2.43 15.41
N GLU A 46 8.86 -1.68 16.43
CA GLU A 46 8.31 -2.24 17.67
C GLU A 46 6.94 -2.90 17.48
N ALA A 47 6.09 -2.36 16.60
CA ALA A 47 4.81 -2.98 16.25
C ALA A 47 5.03 -4.27 15.43
N THR A 48 6.01 -4.24 14.53
CA THR A 48 6.43 -5.41 13.74
C THR A 48 6.96 -6.51 14.66
N ASP A 49 7.91 -6.20 15.54
CA ASP A 49 8.50 -7.18 16.47
C ASP A 49 7.44 -7.79 17.40
N ARG A 50 6.50 -6.97 17.89
CA ARG A 50 5.38 -7.44 18.71
C ARG A 50 4.50 -8.45 17.93
N ALA A 51 4.08 -8.13 16.72
CA ALA A 51 3.25 -9.01 15.89
C ALA A 51 3.95 -10.35 15.61
N LEU A 52 5.26 -10.33 15.35
CA LEU A 52 6.05 -11.53 15.11
C LEU A 52 6.23 -12.38 16.39
N ARG A 53 6.45 -11.76 17.55
CA ARG A 53 6.49 -12.45 18.84
C ARG A 53 5.13 -13.04 19.25
N GLU A 54 4.04 -12.43 18.85
CA GLU A 54 2.67 -12.95 19.02
C GLU A 54 2.31 -14.08 18.06
N GLY A 55 3.28 -14.54 17.26
CA GLY A 55 3.16 -15.74 16.44
C GLY A 55 2.73 -15.49 14.99
N ALA A 56 2.86 -14.26 14.46
CA ALA A 56 2.69 -14.05 13.04
C ALA A 56 3.76 -14.82 12.26
N ARG A 57 3.33 -15.62 11.28
CA ARG A 57 4.18 -16.49 10.46
C ARG A 57 4.58 -15.85 9.15
N ALA A 58 3.94 -14.76 8.78
CA ALA A 58 4.32 -13.92 7.65
C ALA A 58 4.20 -12.45 8.01
N LEU A 59 5.01 -11.63 7.36
CA LEU A 59 4.92 -10.18 7.34
C LEU A 59 4.78 -9.73 5.90
N ILE A 60 3.80 -8.84 5.63
CA ILE A 60 3.62 -8.21 4.34
C ILE A 60 3.90 -6.72 4.48
N VAL A 61 4.84 -6.21 3.67
CA VAL A 61 5.27 -4.81 3.69
C VAL A 61 5.13 -4.22 2.30
N THR A 62 4.65 -2.99 2.23
CA THR A 62 4.64 -2.20 1.00
C THR A 62 5.81 -1.23 1.03
N ASP A 63 6.82 -1.45 0.21
CA ASP A 63 8.08 -0.69 0.27
C ASP A 63 7.90 0.78 -0.08
N ARG A 64 6.97 1.10 -0.98
CA ARG A 64 6.68 2.47 -1.45
C ARG A 64 5.30 2.56 -2.09
N ALA A 65 4.73 3.78 -2.13
CA ALA A 65 3.35 4.02 -2.54
C ALA A 65 2.33 3.24 -1.70
N GLN A 66 2.60 3.05 -0.42
CA GLN A 66 1.73 2.28 0.47
C GLN A 66 0.27 2.72 0.33
N ASN A 67 -0.62 1.79 0.27
CA ASN A 67 -2.05 2.03 0.16
C ASN A 67 -2.73 1.71 1.51
N PRO A 68 -3.29 2.73 2.20
CA PRO A 68 -3.75 4.02 1.67
C PRO A 68 -2.82 5.22 1.94
N THR A 69 -1.79 5.11 2.76
CA THR A 69 -1.09 6.25 3.38
C THR A 69 -0.06 6.92 2.46
N GLY A 70 0.38 6.24 1.41
CA GLY A 70 1.50 6.71 0.60
C GLY A 70 2.86 6.58 1.30
N ALA A 71 2.96 5.89 2.42
CA ALA A 71 4.22 5.64 3.11
C ALA A 71 5.26 4.99 2.19
N ALA A 72 6.54 5.21 2.50
CA ALA A 72 7.65 4.58 1.79
C ALA A 72 8.83 4.36 2.73
N LEU A 73 9.45 3.17 2.65
CA LEU A 73 10.59 2.83 3.48
C LEU A 73 11.77 3.78 3.25
N GLY A 74 12.18 4.46 4.33
CA GLY A 74 13.44 5.17 4.41
C GLY A 74 14.60 4.21 4.72
N GLU A 75 15.83 4.66 4.48
CA GLU A 75 17.04 3.84 4.75
C GLU A 75 17.15 3.40 6.22
N THR A 76 16.86 4.29 7.14
CA THR A 76 16.91 4.01 8.59
C THR A 76 15.85 2.97 8.97
N ARG A 77 14.60 3.19 8.55
CA ARG A 77 13.50 2.26 8.82
C ARG A 77 13.77 0.87 8.22
N ALA A 78 14.26 0.79 6.99
CA ALA A 78 14.62 -0.48 6.37
C ALA A 78 15.70 -1.23 7.16
N ARG A 79 16.69 -0.51 7.70
CA ARG A 79 17.74 -1.08 8.55
C ARG A 79 17.18 -1.60 9.88
N GLU A 80 16.30 -0.84 10.53
CA GLU A 80 15.62 -1.23 11.76
C GLU A 80 14.74 -2.47 11.55
N LEU A 81 13.95 -2.50 10.48
CA LEU A 81 13.11 -3.66 10.17
C LEU A 81 13.94 -4.91 9.83
N ARG A 82 15.07 -4.77 9.11
CA ARG A 82 15.97 -5.91 8.90
C ARG A 82 16.53 -6.45 10.23
N ALA A 83 16.85 -5.58 11.18
CA ALA A 83 17.30 -5.99 12.52
C ALA A 83 16.19 -6.71 13.30
N VAL A 84 14.93 -6.29 13.16
CA VAL A 84 13.78 -7.01 13.71
C VAL A 84 13.66 -8.39 13.06
N LEU A 85 13.63 -8.45 11.74
CA LEU A 85 13.42 -9.69 10.96
C LEU A 85 14.53 -10.72 11.20
N ALA A 86 15.78 -10.28 11.39
CA ALA A 86 16.90 -11.16 11.71
C ALA A 86 16.68 -11.97 13.01
N ARG A 87 15.85 -11.48 13.93
CA ARG A 87 15.45 -12.21 15.15
C ARG A 87 14.33 -13.24 14.90
N HIS A 88 13.67 -13.14 13.71
CA HIS A 88 12.55 -13.97 13.31
C HIS A 88 12.80 -14.67 11.95
N PRO A 89 13.91 -15.44 11.80
CA PRO A 89 14.39 -15.92 10.50
C PRO A 89 13.41 -16.86 9.77
N HIS A 90 12.45 -17.44 10.49
CA HIS A 90 11.48 -18.40 9.93
C HIS A 90 10.19 -17.74 9.41
N VAL A 91 10.04 -16.44 9.60
CA VAL A 91 8.89 -15.69 9.09
C VAL A 91 9.00 -15.56 7.57
N LEU A 92 7.88 -15.76 6.87
CA LEU A 92 7.79 -15.44 5.45
C LEU A 92 7.71 -13.91 5.29
N LEU A 93 8.72 -13.31 4.69
CA LEU A 93 8.67 -11.90 4.29
C LEU A 93 8.07 -11.78 2.89
N VAL A 94 7.08 -10.91 2.73
CA VAL A 94 6.50 -10.55 1.43
C VAL A 94 6.60 -9.04 1.26
N GLU A 95 7.34 -8.60 0.26
CA GLU A 95 7.44 -7.20 -0.12
C GLU A 95 6.58 -6.92 -1.34
N ASP A 96 5.69 -5.92 -1.25
CA ASP A 96 4.85 -5.45 -2.36
C ASP A 96 5.42 -4.16 -2.95
N ASP A 97 6.08 -4.25 -4.09
CA ASP A 97 6.57 -3.11 -4.87
C ASP A 97 5.60 -2.75 -6.01
N HIS A 98 4.35 -2.49 -5.69
CA HIS A 98 3.40 -1.96 -6.68
C HIS A 98 3.69 -0.50 -7.06
N GLY A 99 4.53 0.18 -6.28
CA GLY A 99 5.00 1.54 -6.55
C GLY A 99 6.01 1.66 -7.69
N HIS A 100 6.49 0.54 -8.26
CA HIS A 100 7.40 0.57 -9.40
C HIS A 100 6.83 1.37 -10.58
N GLY A 101 7.60 2.36 -11.04
CA GLY A 101 7.26 3.21 -12.17
C GLY A 101 6.23 4.31 -11.89
N ILE A 102 5.73 4.42 -10.65
CA ILE A 102 4.86 5.53 -10.22
C ILE A 102 5.44 6.31 -9.03
N VAL A 103 6.64 5.95 -8.57
CA VAL A 103 7.33 6.58 -7.45
C VAL A 103 8.78 6.86 -7.84
N ASP A 104 9.21 8.08 -7.57
CA ASP A 104 10.59 8.52 -7.73
C ASP A 104 11.37 8.44 -6.40
N LEU A 105 11.25 7.30 -5.73
CA LEU A 105 12.03 6.97 -4.54
C LEU A 105 12.71 5.62 -4.75
N PRO A 106 13.96 5.47 -4.26
CA PRO A 106 14.65 4.19 -4.37
C PRO A 106 13.92 3.10 -3.58
N LEU A 107 13.89 1.91 -4.13
CA LEU A 107 13.47 0.71 -3.41
C LEU A 107 14.47 0.42 -2.28
N ARG A 108 13.99 0.10 -1.08
CA ARG A 108 14.79 -0.23 0.10
C ARG A 108 14.44 -1.65 0.58
N PRO A 109 14.80 -2.70 -0.17
CA PRO A 109 14.30 -4.03 0.07
C PRO A 109 14.75 -4.57 1.42
N LEU A 110 13.85 -5.30 2.06
CA LEU A 110 14.13 -6.09 3.28
C LEU A 110 14.56 -7.52 2.92
N ALA A 111 14.53 -7.87 1.65
CA ALA A 111 14.88 -9.17 1.09
C ALA A 111 16.19 -9.71 1.67
N GLY A 112 16.21 -11.01 2.03
CA GLY A 112 17.36 -11.65 2.66
C GLY A 112 17.46 -11.48 4.18
N ALA A 113 16.58 -10.70 4.81
CA ALA A 113 16.51 -10.57 6.26
C ALA A 113 15.90 -11.82 6.93
N THR A 114 15.14 -12.62 6.19
CA THR A 114 14.57 -13.91 6.62
C THR A 114 14.96 -15.02 5.65
N THR A 115 14.81 -16.29 6.08
CA THR A 115 15.09 -17.47 5.24
C THR A 115 14.13 -17.58 4.06
N HIS A 116 12.87 -17.19 4.25
CA HIS A 116 11.82 -17.23 3.23
C HIS A 116 11.33 -15.83 2.94
N TRP A 117 11.51 -15.40 1.71
CA TRP A 117 11.12 -14.07 1.28
C TRP A 117 10.70 -14.04 -0.19
N ALA A 118 9.88 -13.07 -0.54
CA ALA A 118 9.57 -12.73 -1.91
C ALA A 118 9.28 -11.25 -2.06
N LEU A 119 9.74 -10.67 -3.16
CA LEU A 119 9.38 -9.35 -3.62
C LEU A 119 8.49 -9.48 -4.86
N VAL A 120 7.33 -8.83 -4.83
CA VAL A 120 6.34 -8.83 -5.91
C VAL A 120 6.26 -7.44 -6.51
N ARG A 121 6.58 -7.34 -7.79
CA ARG A 121 6.53 -6.08 -8.54
C ARG A 121 5.39 -6.10 -9.55
N SER A 122 4.39 -5.27 -9.34
CA SER A 122 3.29 -5.09 -10.28
C SER A 122 3.70 -4.18 -11.44
N VAL A 123 3.24 -4.48 -12.66
CA VAL A 123 3.41 -3.61 -13.82
C VAL A 123 2.17 -2.74 -14.09
N ALA A 124 1.04 -3.06 -13.49
CA ALA A 124 -0.26 -2.47 -13.84
C ALA A 124 -0.36 -0.96 -13.58
N LYS A 125 0.37 -0.43 -12.59
CA LYS A 125 0.24 0.99 -12.21
C LYS A 125 0.92 1.95 -13.18
N ALA A 126 2.09 1.57 -13.69
CA ALA A 126 2.86 2.41 -14.60
C ALA A 126 2.56 2.13 -16.08
N TYR A 127 2.28 0.88 -16.42
CA TYR A 127 2.22 0.44 -17.81
C TYR A 127 0.79 0.21 -18.32
N GLY A 128 -0.21 0.21 -17.45
CA GLY A 128 -1.62 0.10 -17.79
C GLY A 128 -2.37 -0.89 -16.90
N PRO A 129 -3.59 -0.55 -16.47
CA PRO A 129 -4.36 -1.34 -15.49
C PRO A 129 -4.76 -2.72 -16.01
N ASP A 130 -4.87 -2.89 -17.32
CA ASP A 130 -5.25 -4.17 -17.96
C ASP A 130 -4.06 -5.13 -18.12
N LEU A 131 -2.84 -4.65 -17.90
CA LEU A 131 -1.65 -5.49 -17.82
C LEU A 131 -1.63 -6.22 -16.47
N ARG A 132 -2.40 -7.30 -16.40
CA ARG A 132 -2.60 -8.10 -15.18
C ARG A 132 -1.43 -9.03 -14.94
N LEU A 133 -0.23 -8.46 -14.83
CA LEU A 133 1.04 -9.17 -14.65
C LEU A 133 1.82 -8.58 -13.48
N ALA A 134 2.48 -9.46 -12.74
CA ALA A 134 3.48 -9.10 -11.75
C ALA A 134 4.71 -10.00 -11.90
N VAL A 135 5.89 -9.45 -11.61
CA VAL A 135 7.15 -10.21 -11.53
C VAL A 135 7.41 -10.51 -10.05
N LEU A 136 7.75 -11.76 -9.78
CA LEU A 136 8.11 -12.22 -8.44
C LEU A 136 9.56 -12.69 -8.43
N THR A 137 10.33 -12.23 -7.45
CA THR A 137 11.64 -12.77 -7.09
C THR A 137 11.63 -13.18 -5.62
N GLY A 138 12.49 -14.11 -5.23
CA GLY A 138 12.54 -14.59 -3.86
C GLY A 138 13.62 -15.65 -3.66
N ASP A 139 13.69 -16.22 -2.46
CA ASP A 139 14.49 -17.42 -2.24
C ASP A 139 13.95 -18.59 -3.05
N THR A 140 14.84 -19.53 -3.36
CA THR A 140 14.52 -20.67 -4.25
C THR A 140 13.32 -21.48 -3.76
N VAL A 141 13.23 -21.74 -2.45
CA VAL A 141 12.13 -22.54 -1.87
C VAL A 141 10.80 -21.81 -2.01
N THR A 142 10.78 -20.51 -1.73
CA THR A 142 9.58 -19.67 -1.87
C THR A 142 9.12 -19.61 -3.32
N VAL A 143 10.02 -19.38 -4.27
CA VAL A 143 9.68 -19.34 -5.70
C VAL A 143 9.14 -20.69 -6.18
N ASP A 144 9.77 -21.79 -5.81
CA ASP A 144 9.33 -23.15 -6.23
C ASP A 144 7.97 -23.53 -5.64
N ARG A 145 7.70 -23.18 -4.38
CA ARG A 145 6.38 -23.38 -3.75
C ARG A 145 5.30 -22.57 -4.48
N VAL A 146 5.58 -21.32 -4.80
CA VAL A 146 4.62 -20.45 -5.55
C VAL A 146 4.33 -21.04 -6.92
N ARG A 147 5.38 -21.46 -7.66
CA ARG A 147 5.23 -22.11 -8.98
C ARG A 147 4.43 -23.42 -8.88
N GLY A 148 4.72 -24.24 -7.87
CA GLY A 148 3.96 -25.46 -7.60
C GLY A 148 2.48 -25.18 -7.34
N ARG A 149 2.18 -24.18 -6.50
CA ARG A 149 0.80 -23.77 -6.21
C ARG A 149 0.08 -23.20 -7.43
N GLN A 150 0.78 -22.44 -8.26
CA GLN A 150 0.23 -21.88 -9.50
C GLN A 150 -0.21 -22.97 -10.48
N ARG A 151 0.58 -24.04 -10.61
CA ARG A 151 0.22 -25.20 -11.47
C ARG A 151 -1.07 -25.91 -11.04
N LEU A 152 -1.44 -25.82 -9.76
CA LEU A 152 -2.68 -26.42 -9.24
C LEU A 152 -3.92 -25.53 -9.45
N GLY A 153 -3.75 -24.32 -9.95
CA GLY A 153 -4.82 -23.36 -10.18
C GLY A 153 -4.76 -22.77 -11.59
N PRO A 154 -4.35 -21.51 -11.76
CA PRO A 154 -4.36 -20.83 -13.07
C PRO A 154 -3.38 -21.41 -14.10
N GLY A 155 -2.45 -22.28 -13.68
CA GLY A 155 -1.47 -22.96 -14.53
C GLY A 155 -0.30 -22.06 -14.93
N TRP A 156 -0.56 -21.03 -15.74
CA TRP A 156 0.48 -20.09 -16.21
C TRP A 156 -0.08 -18.67 -16.33
N VAL A 157 0.83 -17.71 -16.44
CA VAL A 157 0.50 -16.32 -16.79
C VAL A 157 0.44 -16.21 -18.32
N SER A 158 -0.49 -15.44 -18.86
CA SER A 158 -0.64 -15.23 -20.30
C SER A 158 0.69 -14.84 -20.96
N HIS A 159 1.12 -15.64 -21.95
CA HIS A 159 2.33 -15.35 -22.73
C HIS A 159 2.16 -14.04 -23.53
N VAL A 160 0.96 -13.77 -24.05
CA VAL A 160 0.66 -12.51 -24.76
C VAL A 160 0.91 -11.30 -23.85
N LEU A 161 0.48 -11.36 -22.59
CA LEU A 161 0.74 -10.28 -21.64
C LEU A 161 2.23 -10.19 -21.27
N GLN A 162 2.93 -11.31 -21.16
CA GLN A 162 4.37 -11.32 -20.91
C GLN A 162 5.12 -10.65 -22.07
N ASP A 163 4.80 -11.01 -23.32
CA ASP A 163 5.41 -10.43 -24.52
C ASP A 163 5.09 -8.94 -24.64
N ALA A 164 3.85 -8.53 -24.36
CA ALA A 164 3.46 -7.12 -24.37
C ALA A 164 4.27 -6.30 -23.35
N VAL A 165 4.39 -6.78 -22.11
CA VAL A 165 5.19 -6.10 -21.07
C VAL A 165 6.66 -6.07 -21.44
N LEU A 166 7.20 -7.16 -21.96
CA LEU A 166 8.59 -7.23 -22.41
C LEU A 166 8.87 -6.24 -23.56
N HIS A 167 7.92 -6.10 -24.49
CA HIS A 167 8.02 -5.11 -25.57
C HIS A 167 8.01 -3.68 -25.02
N LEU A 168 7.10 -3.34 -24.09
CA LEU A 168 7.04 -2.02 -23.45
C LEU A 168 8.35 -1.68 -22.74
N TRP A 169 8.94 -2.63 -22.03
CA TRP A 169 10.22 -2.42 -21.36
C TRP A 169 11.40 -2.22 -22.34
N ARG A 170 11.46 -3.04 -23.39
CA ARG A 170 12.54 -2.97 -24.38
C ARG A 170 12.47 -1.73 -25.27
N SER A 171 11.27 -1.32 -25.63
CA SER A 171 11.06 -0.15 -26.49
C SER A 171 11.18 1.18 -25.73
N GLY A 172 11.11 1.17 -24.39
CA GLY A 172 11.04 2.39 -23.61
C GLY A 172 9.77 3.23 -23.88
N ALA A 173 8.70 2.57 -24.37
CA ALA A 173 7.44 3.25 -24.75
C ALA A 173 6.73 3.94 -23.58
N VAL A 174 7.04 3.55 -22.35
CA VAL A 174 6.53 4.19 -21.14
C VAL A 174 7.67 4.86 -20.39
N ASP A 175 7.61 6.18 -20.28
CA ASP A 175 8.52 6.96 -19.45
C ASP A 175 8.04 6.91 -17.98
N ALA A 176 8.55 5.92 -17.26
CA ALA A 176 8.19 5.72 -15.84
C ALA A 176 8.59 6.92 -14.96
N ALA A 177 9.67 7.64 -15.29
CA ALA A 177 10.07 8.83 -14.53
C ALA A 177 9.08 9.97 -14.74
N ALA A 178 8.61 10.20 -15.97
CA ALA A 178 7.58 11.19 -16.27
C ALA A 178 6.26 10.86 -15.55
N VAL A 179 5.86 9.59 -15.51
CA VAL A 179 4.67 9.10 -14.78
C VAL A 179 4.81 9.37 -13.29
N ALA A 180 5.93 8.95 -12.68
CA ALA A 180 6.20 9.17 -11.26
C ALA A 180 6.21 10.66 -10.92
N GLY A 181 6.86 11.49 -11.73
CA GLY A 181 6.88 12.94 -11.55
C GLY A 181 5.49 13.58 -11.65
N ALA A 182 4.64 13.10 -12.57
CA ALA A 182 3.27 13.61 -12.70
C ALA A 182 2.42 13.31 -11.46
N TYR A 183 2.48 12.10 -10.91
CA TYR A 183 1.79 11.75 -9.67
C TYR A 183 2.36 12.52 -8.47
N GLY A 184 3.70 12.63 -8.37
CA GLY A 184 4.36 13.40 -7.34
C GLY A 184 3.87 14.85 -7.29
N ARG A 185 3.91 15.57 -8.42
CA ARG A 185 3.44 16.97 -8.50
C ARG A 185 2.00 17.15 -8.04
N ARG A 186 1.08 16.28 -8.48
CA ARG A 186 -0.35 16.36 -8.06
C ARG A 186 -0.51 16.14 -6.57
N ARG A 187 0.13 15.12 -6.04
CA ARG A 187 0.11 14.80 -4.60
C ARG A 187 0.66 15.94 -3.78
N ASP A 188 1.85 16.43 -4.12
CA ASP A 188 2.56 17.46 -3.38
C ASP A 188 1.82 18.80 -3.41
N ALA A 189 1.14 19.14 -4.51
CA ALA A 189 0.28 20.31 -4.60
C ALA A 189 -0.89 20.23 -3.61
N VAL A 190 -1.59 19.10 -3.54
CA VAL A 190 -2.71 18.90 -2.59
C VAL A 190 -2.20 18.91 -1.16
N LEU A 191 -1.10 18.21 -0.84
CA LEU A 191 -0.49 18.21 0.49
C LEU A 191 -0.03 19.60 0.90
N GLY A 192 0.53 20.40 -0.03
CA GLY A 192 0.89 21.79 0.19
C GLY A 192 -0.33 22.63 0.57
N ALA A 193 -1.39 22.54 -0.25
CA ALA A 193 -2.63 23.27 -0.01
C ALA A 193 -3.33 22.88 1.32
N LEU A 194 -3.23 21.62 1.75
CA LEU A 194 -3.72 21.18 3.06
C LEU A 194 -2.88 21.75 4.20
N ARG A 195 -1.54 21.75 4.07
CA ARG A 195 -0.63 22.36 5.08
C ARG A 195 -0.89 23.84 5.27
N GLU A 196 -1.13 24.61 4.20
CA GLU A 196 -1.50 26.03 4.27
C GLU A 196 -2.78 26.25 5.07
N ARG A 197 -3.65 25.26 5.15
CA ARG A 197 -4.88 25.25 5.96
C ARG A 197 -4.71 24.66 7.36
N GLY A 198 -3.47 24.34 7.76
CA GLY A 198 -3.15 23.75 9.06
C GLY A 198 -3.61 22.28 9.20
N ILE A 199 -3.76 21.56 8.08
CA ILE A 199 -4.23 20.18 8.08
C ILE A 199 -3.06 19.24 7.81
N GLU A 200 -2.90 18.26 8.70
CA GLU A 200 -1.96 17.17 8.52
C GLU A 200 -2.60 16.03 7.71
N ALA A 201 -1.91 15.61 6.66
CA ALA A 201 -2.29 14.49 5.83
C ALA A 201 -1.03 13.73 5.40
N HIS A 202 -1.17 12.43 5.20
CA HIS A 202 -0.07 11.53 4.84
C HIS A 202 -0.07 11.25 3.34
N GLY A 203 1.11 11.20 2.73
CA GLY A 203 1.23 11.00 1.29
C GLY A 203 2.67 11.16 0.80
N ARG A 204 3.63 10.47 1.41
CA ARG A 204 5.05 10.59 1.08
C ARG A 204 5.36 10.17 -0.36
N SER A 205 4.64 9.20 -0.90
CA SER A 205 4.89 8.63 -2.22
C SER A 205 3.64 8.11 -2.91
N GLY A 206 3.74 7.86 -4.21
CA GLY A 206 2.65 7.28 -5.00
C GLY A 206 1.53 8.27 -5.30
N LEU A 207 0.32 7.74 -5.40
CA LEU A 207 -0.85 8.45 -5.91
C LEU A 207 -1.99 8.64 -4.90
N ASN A 208 -1.76 8.24 -3.64
CA ASN A 208 -2.75 8.34 -2.58
C ASN A 208 -2.33 9.36 -1.51
N ILE A 209 -3.34 10.00 -0.93
CA ILE A 209 -3.23 10.82 0.28
C ILE A 209 -4.20 10.22 1.30
N TRP A 210 -3.72 10.03 2.52
CA TRP A 210 -4.52 9.62 3.66
C TRP A 210 -4.77 10.79 4.58
N LEU A 211 -6.02 11.06 4.86
CA LEU A 211 -6.45 12.13 5.75
C LEU A 211 -7.16 11.52 6.97
N PRO A 212 -6.60 11.62 8.18
CA PRO A 212 -7.31 11.31 9.41
C PRO A 212 -8.55 12.19 9.56
N VAL A 213 -9.69 11.61 9.91
CA VAL A 213 -10.95 12.33 10.16
C VAL A 213 -11.67 11.77 11.38
N PRO A 214 -12.36 12.61 12.16
CA PRO A 214 -13.07 12.14 13.36
C PRO A 214 -14.34 11.33 13.04
N ASP A 215 -15.01 11.66 11.93
CA ASP A 215 -16.22 11.00 11.44
C ASP A 215 -16.05 10.63 9.97
N GLU A 216 -15.72 9.37 9.73
CA GLU A 216 -15.44 8.84 8.39
C GLU A 216 -16.69 8.84 7.50
N THR A 217 -17.83 8.42 8.04
CA THR A 217 -19.09 8.33 7.28
C THR A 217 -19.58 9.70 6.86
N GLY A 218 -19.61 10.64 7.80
CA GLY A 218 -19.98 12.03 7.52
C GLY A 218 -18.98 12.72 6.58
N ALA A 219 -17.68 12.44 6.72
CA ALA A 219 -16.67 12.98 5.82
C ALA A 219 -16.88 12.51 4.37
N VAL A 220 -17.07 11.20 4.16
CA VAL A 220 -17.34 10.65 2.81
C VAL A 220 -18.60 11.25 2.20
N ALA A 221 -19.70 11.36 2.97
CA ALA A 221 -20.95 11.92 2.50
C ALA A 221 -20.81 13.41 2.10
N ARG A 222 -20.18 14.24 2.95
CA ARG A 222 -19.97 15.67 2.68
C ARG A 222 -19.04 15.90 1.50
N LEU A 223 -17.95 15.13 1.38
CA LEU A 223 -17.05 15.23 0.25
C LEU A 223 -17.74 14.86 -1.07
N LEU A 224 -18.58 13.81 -1.05
CA LEU A 224 -19.37 13.43 -2.23
C LEU A 224 -20.37 14.52 -2.64
N GLN A 225 -21.05 15.16 -1.69
CA GLN A 225 -21.94 16.31 -1.96
C GLN A 225 -21.19 17.51 -2.54
N ALA A 226 -19.92 17.68 -2.13
CA ALA A 226 -19.03 18.70 -2.71
C ALA A 226 -18.42 18.30 -4.06
N GLY A 227 -18.81 17.15 -4.63
CA GLY A 227 -18.33 16.66 -5.93
C GLY A 227 -17.05 15.80 -5.87
N TRP A 228 -16.58 15.44 -4.67
CA TRP A 228 -15.35 14.68 -4.49
C TRP A 228 -15.62 13.26 -3.98
N ALA A 229 -15.33 12.25 -4.79
CA ALA A 229 -15.38 10.86 -4.39
C ALA A 229 -14.08 10.44 -3.72
N VAL A 230 -14.15 10.08 -2.44
CA VAL A 230 -13.03 9.52 -1.67
C VAL A 230 -13.34 8.10 -1.22
N ALA A 231 -12.31 7.32 -0.93
CA ALA A 231 -12.52 6.00 -0.39
C ALA A 231 -12.60 6.04 1.15
N PRO A 232 -13.64 5.40 1.76
CA PRO A 232 -13.77 5.32 3.22
C PRO A 232 -12.63 4.50 3.82
N GLY A 233 -12.11 4.94 4.95
CA GLY A 233 -10.99 4.32 5.65
C GLY A 233 -11.29 2.92 6.17
N ALA A 234 -12.55 2.63 6.50
CA ALA A 234 -12.98 1.30 6.93
C ALA A 234 -12.57 0.17 5.97
N ARG A 235 -12.34 0.49 4.69
CA ARG A 235 -11.82 -0.47 3.69
C ARG A 235 -10.35 -0.82 3.86
N PHE A 236 -9.61 -0.06 4.65
CA PHE A 236 -8.13 -0.11 4.74
C PHE A 236 -7.63 -0.39 6.15
N ARG A 237 -8.49 -0.46 7.15
CA ARG A 237 -8.08 -0.52 8.55
C ARG A 237 -8.65 -1.71 9.30
N LEU A 238 -7.90 -2.17 10.29
CA LEU A 238 -8.31 -3.18 11.26
C LEU A 238 -8.52 -2.54 12.64
N ALA A 239 -7.51 -1.85 13.15
CA ALA A 239 -7.50 -1.21 14.48
C ALA A 239 -7.08 0.26 14.43
N SER A 240 -6.52 0.72 13.31
CA SER A 240 -6.07 2.11 13.16
C SER A 240 -7.23 3.12 13.20
N PRO A 241 -6.97 4.39 13.56
CA PRO A 241 -7.99 5.44 13.63
C PRO A 241 -8.70 5.69 12.29
N PRO A 242 -9.92 6.28 12.33
CA PRO A 242 -10.68 6.65 11.14
C PRO A 242 -9.92 7.60 10.21
N GLY A 243 -10.17 7.48 8.91
CA GLY A 243 -9.59 8.33 7.89
C GLY A 243 -10.28 8.15 6.54
N VAL A 244 -9.91 8.97 5.58
CA VAL A 244 -10.34 8.83 4.20
C VAL A 244 -9.13 8.83 3.27
N ARG A 245 -9.22 8.10 2.16
CA ARG A 245 -8.18 8.09 1.13
C ARG A 245 -8.63 8.88 -0.09
N LEU A 246 -7.84 9.89 -0.46
CA LEU A 246 -7.93 10.57 -1.75
C LEU A 246 -6.93 9.94 -2.72
N THR A 247 -7.36 9.70 -3.97
CA THR A 247 -6.47 9.32 -5.08
C THR A 247 -6.29 10.50 -6.02
N VAL A 248 -5.05 10.95 -6.21
CA VAL A 248 -4.73 12.18 -6.97
C VAL A 248 -4.51 11.96 -8.47
N SER A 249 -4.68 10.74 -8.96
CA SER A 249 -4.29 10.36 -10.33
C SER A 249 -4.98 11.16 -11.43
N THR A 250 -6.21 11.61 -11.22
CA THR A 250 -7.04 12.33 -12.18
C THR A 250 -7.16 13.83 -11.89
N LEU A 251 -6.61 14.31 -10.77
CA LEU A 251 -6.70 15.73 -10.42
C LEU A 251 -5.90 16.60 -11.39
N THR A 252 -6.47 17.73 -11.72
CA THR A 252 -5.83 18.80 -12.47
C THR A 252 -5.26 19.86 -11.51
N PRO A 253 -4.41 20.77 -11.97
CA PRO A 253 -3.95 21.89 -11.13
C PRO A 253 -5.11 22.74 -10.57
N ASP A 254 -6.20 22.93 -11.34
CA ASP A 254 -7.37 23.73 -10.94
C ASP A 254 -8.19 23.05 -9.84
N ASP A 255 -8.08 21.74 -9.69
CA ASP A 255 -8.76 20.97 -8.64
C ASP A 255 -8.09 21.12 -7.26
N THR A 256 -6.83 21.56 -7.21
CA THR A 256 -6.01 21.56 -5.97
C THR A 256 -6.65 22.39 -4.86
N GLY A 257 -7.04 23.63 -5.14
CA GLY A 257 -7.69 24.52 -4.17
C GLY A 257 -9.04 23.96 -3.71
N PRO A 258 -9.98 23.73 -4.64
CA PRO A 258 -11.31 23.18 -4.32
C PRO A 258 -11.29 21.87 -3.53
N VAL A 259 -10.43 20.91 -3.87
CA VAL A 259 -10.33 19.64 -3.14
C VAL A 259 -9.75 19.85 -1.73
N ALA A 260 -8.75 20.75 -1.58
CA ALA A 260 -8.19 21.05 -0.27
C ALA A 260 -9.20 21.76 0.65
N ASP A 261 -10.03 22.68 0.11
CA ASP A 261 -11.12 23.31 0.86
C ASP A 261 -12.16 22.29 1.32
N ALA A 262 -12.57 21.40 0.42
CA ALA A 262 -13.52 20.33 0.75
C ALA A 262 -12.96 19.40 1.83
N LEU A 263 -11.69 18.96 1.71
CA LEU A 263 -11.02 18.11 2.71
C LEU A 263 -10.91 18.84 4.06
N ALA A 264 -10.61 20.15 4.06
CA ALA A 264 -10.56 20.97 5.27
C ALA A 264 -11.89 20.98 6.02
N SER A 265 -13.00 21.02 5.31
CA SER A 265 -14.34 21.07 5.92
C SER A 265 -14.70 19.82 6.72
N VAL A 266 -13.98 18.71 6.56
CA VAL A 266 -14.29 17.42 7.20
C VAL A 266 -13.30 17.03 8.29
N THR A 267 -12.26 17.83 8.54
CA THR A 267 -11.25 17.56 9.58
C THR A 267 -11.56 18.22 10.92
N GLY A 268 -12.48 19.19 10.94
CA GLY A 268 -12.89 19.87 12.18
C GLY A 268 -13.73 18.97 13.09
N PRO A 269 -13.88 19.36 14.38
CA PRO A 269 -14.77 18.65 15.29
C PRO A 269 -16.19 18.60 14.70
N VAL A 270 -16.83 17.44 14.81
CA VAL A 270 -18.23 17.25 14.38
C VAL A 270 -19.09 18.27 15.14
N PRO A 271 -19.83 19.17 14.46
CA PRO A 271 -20.75 20.06 15.15
C PRO A 271 -21.72 19.20 15.97
N ALA A 272 -21.86 19.48 17.27
CA ALA A 272 -22.84 18.81 18.09
C ALA A 272 -24.22 19.07 17.47
N GLY A 273 -24.80 18.03 16.85
CA GLY A 273 -26.15 18.11 16.29
C GLY A 273 -27.13 18.49 17.41
N ARG A 274 -27.86 19.61 17.27
CA ARG A 274 -29.06 19.84 18.07
C ARG A 274 -30.08 18.84 17.54
N TYR A 275 -30.36 17.83 18.35
CA TYR A 275 -31.58 17.04 18.20
C TYR A 275 -32.70 17.91 18.82
N ASP A 276 -33.42 18.63 17.99
CA ASP A 276 -34.73 19.21 18.37
C ASP A 276 -35.82 18.17 18.13
#